data_e2e27d093ceef4464b30e228a4ce0a77
#
_entry.id   e2e27d093ceef4464b30e228a4ce0a77
#
_cell.length_a   1.000
_cell.length_b   1.000
_cell.length_c   1.000
_cell.angle_alpha   90.00
_cell.angle_beta   90.00
_cell.angle_gamma   90.00
#
_symmetry.space_group_name_H-M   'P 1'
#
loop_
_entity.id
_entity.type
_entity.pdbx_description
1 polymer ?
#
loop_
_entity_poly.entity_id
_entity_poly.type
_entity_poly.pdbx_seq_one_letter_code
_entity_poly.pdbx_strand_id
1 'polypeptide(L)'
;MQKSVLKRALGLGTDVADGVRIEGESIIVAAGPRRAAPRCPVRGRRCDGYDALPARRWRAPDAGSARCYVERAPRRVERPEHGVKAGAVPWARTPSSRFTSAFGDQVAWLAPHMRRMPEFVELSRKVRRKRGGILRSIALGVSNARVEAVNNKIKVAIRQGYGFRNADDLIALIMLRCSDPRPALPGRATA
;
A
#
# COMPACT_ATOMS: atom_id res chain seq x y z
N MET A 1 33.01 1.11 4.61
CA MET A 1 32.74 0.21 3.46
C MET A 1 31.28 -0.20 3.33
N GLN A 2 30.58 -0.56 4.40
CA GLN A 2 29.17 -1.00 4.36
C GLN A 2 28.16 0.03 3.83
N LYS A 3 28.33 1.32 4.15
CA LYS A 3 27.37 2.38 3.73
C LYS A 3 27.33 2.62 2.22
N SER A 4 28.46 2.43 1.51
CA SER A 4 28.51 2.58 0.05
C SER A 4 27.86 1.41 -0.70
N VAL A 5 27.97 0.19 -0.16
CA VAL A 5 27.32 -1.00 -0.70
C VAL A 5 25.80 -0.86 -0.60
N LEU A 6 25.29 -0.51 0.58
CA LEU A 6 23.86 -0.26 0.78
C LEU A 6 23.31 0.85 -0.11
N LYS A 7 24.07 1.94 -0.27
CA LYS A 7 23.72 3.03 -1.17
C LYS A 7 23.49 2.52 -2.60
N ARG A 8 24.40 1.68 -3.09
CA ARG A 8 24.34 1.14 -4.46
C ARG A 8 23.22 0.10 -4.60
N ALA A 9 23.12 -0.83 -3.65
CA ALA A 9 22.12 -1.91 -3.67
C ALA A 9 20.68 -1.37 -3.60
N LEU A 10 20.44 -0.33 -2.81
CA LEU A 10 19.12 0.26 -2.62
C LEU A 10 18.82 1.43 -3.58
N GLY A 11 19.78 1.82 -4.43
CA GLY A 11 19.62 2.90 -5.39
C GLY A 11 19.37 4.26 -4.76
N LEU A 12 20.03 4.58 -3.62
CA LEU A 12 19.75 5.81 -2.83
C LEU A 12 20.13 7.13 -3.53
N GLY A 13 20.68 7.09 -4.73
CA GLY A 13 21.03 8.28 -5.50
C GLY A 13 22.02 9.19 -4.76
N THR A 14 21.62 10.42 -4.45
CA THR A 14 22.45 11.40 -3.72
C THR A 14 22.45 11.21 -2.21
N ASP A 15 21.51 10.44 -1.68
CA ASP A 15 21.39 10.21 -0.25
C ASP A 15 22.34 9.10 0.24
N VAL A 16 22.54 9.04 1.52
CA VAL A 16 23.38 8.06 2.20
C VAL A 16 22.57 7.27 3.22
N ALA A 17 23.00 6.04 3.48
CA ALA A 17 22.47 5.26 4.57
C ALA A 17 23.05 5.78 5.89
N ASP A 18 22.22 6.26 6.79
CA ASP A 18 22.61 6.77 8.10
C ASP A 18 22.68 5.65 9.14
N GLY A 19 21.75 4.71 9.08
CA GLY A 19 21.67 3.56 9.99
C GLY A 19 20.87 2.40 9.39
N VAL A 20 21.03 1.24 9.99
CA VAL A 20 20.28 0.02 9.67
C VAL A 20 19.75 -0.55 10.97
N ARG A 21 18.49 -0.96 11.00
CA ARG A 21 17.86 -1.67 12.10
C ARG A 21 17.01 -2.82 11.59
N ILE A 22 16.84 -3.83 12.41
CA ILE A 22 16.01 -5.00 12.12
C ILE A 22 14.73 -4.89 12.95
N GLU A 23 13.59 -4.98 12.29
CA GLU A 23 12.26 -5.00 12.91
C GLU A 23 11.54 -6.29 12.47
N GLY A 24 11.54 -7.30 13.34
CA GLY A 24 11.01 -8.63 13.00
C GLY A 24 11.75 -9.22 11.79
N GLU A 25 11.02 -9.57 10.74
CA GLU A 25 11.56 -10.09 9.48
C GLU A 25 11.97 -9.00 8.47
N SER A 26 12.04 -7.75 8.91
CA SER A 26 12.28 -6.63 8.01
C SER A 26 13.56 -5.88 8.36
N ILE A 27 14.28 -5.46 7.36
CA ILE A 27 15.44 -4.57 7.45
C ILE A 27 15.01 -3.15 7.11
N ILE A 28 15.21 -2.22 8.02
CA ILE A 28 14.90 -0.82 7.83
C ILE A 28 16.21 -0.04 7.70
N VAL A 29 16.40 0.60 6.56
CA VAL A 29 17.57 1.44 6.29
C VAL A 29 17.15 2.91 6.41
N ALA A 30 17.64 3.58 7.44
CA ALA A 30 17.46 5.03 7.55
C ALA A 30 18.36 5.71 6.51
N ALA A 31 17.80 6.61 5.72
CA ALA A 31 18.52 7.32 4.68
C ALA A 31 18.23 8.83 4.72
N GLY A 32 19.24 9.60 4.45
CA GLY A 32 19.18 11.05 4.47
C GLY A 32 20.13 11.73 3.47
N PRO A 33 19.95 13.04 3.24
CA PRO A 33 20.80 13.79 2.33
C PRO A 33 22.19 14.02 2.96
N ARG A 34 23.23 13.72 2.21
CA ARG A 34 24.62 13.84 2.66
C ARG A 34 25.08 15.28 2.89
N ARG A 35 24.51 16.24 3.30
CA ARG A 35 24.86 17.67 3.41
C ARG A 35 24.30 18.55 2.29
N ALA A 36 23.40 18.06 1.47
CA ALA A 36 22.82 18.89 0.42
C ALA A 36 21.83 19.89 1.02
N ALA A 37 21.98 21.15 0.66
CA ALA A 37 20.93 22.14 0.88
C ALA A 37 19.63 21.67 0.20
N PRO A 38 18.47 21.92 0.79
CA PRO A 38 17.20 21.57 0.18
C PRO A 38 17.08 22.14 -1.22
N ARG A 39 16.42 21.39 -2.12
CA ARG A 39 16.20 21.80 -3.50
C ARG A 39 14.73 21.80 -3.85
N CYS A 40 14.33 22.79 -4.61
CA CYS A 40 12.98 22.87 -5.15
C CYS A 40 12.71 21.67 -6.06
N PRO A 41 11.64 20.89 -5.85
CA PRO A 41 11.33 19.73 -6.66
C PRO A 41 10.95 20.08 -8.11
N VAL A 42 10.58 21.33 -8.38
CA VAL A 42 10.15 21.79 -9.71
C VAL A 42 11.34 22.25 -10.54
N ARG A 43 12.23 23.07 -9.98
CA ARG A 43 13.36 23.69 -10.72
C ARG A 43 14.73 23.15 -10.35
N GLY A 44 14.86 22.27 -9.35
CA GLY A 44 16.12 21.71 -8.88
C GLY A 44 17.09 22.72 -8.23
N ARG A 45 16.73 24.00 -8.13
CA ARG A 45 17.56 25.04 -7.51
C ARG A 45 17.56 24.93 -5.99
N ARG A 46 18.64 25.33 -5.35
CA ARG A 46 18.73 25.42 -3.88
C ARG A 46 17.67 26.39 -3.35
N CYS A 47 17.10 26.07 -2.23
CA CYS A 47 16.12 26.88 -1.53
C CYS A 47 16.19 26.62 -0.03
N ASP A 48 15.57 27.47 0.75
CA ASP A 48 15.51 27.32 2.19
C ASP A 48 14.58 26.16 2.57
N GLY A 49 14.95 25.47 3.64
CA GLY A 49 14.12 24.43 4.22
C GLY A 49 12.99 25.04 5.03
N TYR A 50 11.79 24.54 4.88
CA TYR A 50 10.65 24.96 5.67
C TYR A 50 10.52 24.10 6.93
N ASP A 51 10.25 22.80 6.77
CA ASP A 51 10.20 21.84 7.86
C ASP A 51 10.46 20.40 7.35
N ALA A 52 10.26 19.40 8.21
CA ALA A 52 10.32 17.99 7.86
C ALA A 52 8.98 17.31 8.11
N LEU A 53 8.53 16.52 7.15
CA LEU A 53 7.37 15.65 7.31
C LEU A 53 7.71 14.45 8.21
N PRO A 54 6.71 13.77 8.79
CA PRO A 54 6.94 12.52 9.50
C PRO A 54 7.73 11.51 8.66
N ALA A 55 8.54 10.69 9.34
CA ALA A 55 9.29 9.64 8.68
C ALA A 55 8.36 8.70 7.93
N ARG A 56 8.77 8.35 6.72
CA ARG A 56 8.00 7.50 5.81
C ARG A 56 8.89 6.38 5.29
N ARG A 57 8.29 5.21 5.02
CA ARG A 57 8.98 4.03 4.52
C ARG A 57 8.63 3.76 3.06
N TRP A 58 9.64 3.37 2.31
CA TRP A 58 9.54 2.90 0.92
C TRP A 58 10.04 1.48 0.84
N ARG A 59 9.27 0.62 0.20
CA ARG A 59 9.66 -0.76 -0.07
C ARG A 59 10.85 -0.76 -1.04
N ALA A 60 11.92 -1.44 -0.67
CA ALA A 60 13.13 -1.65 -1.47
C ALA A 60 13.26 -3.13 -1.88
N PRO A 61 14.17 -3.48 -2.80
CA PRO A 61 14.49 -4.86 -3.10
C PRO A 61 14.82 -5.66 -1.84
N ASP A 62 14.39 -6.91 -1.78
CA ASP A 62 14.64 -7.78 -0.65
C ASP A 62 16.13 -8.13 -0.53
N ALA A 63 16.58 -8.32 0.68
CA ALA A 63 17.91 -8.85 0.99
C ALA A 63 17.77 -10.30 1.45
N GLY A 64 17.94 -11.23 0.53
CA GLY A 64 17.65 -12.64 0.78
C GLY A 64 16.17 -12.86 1.08
N SER A 65 15.86 -13.44 2.24
CA SER A 65 14.50 -13.66 2.74
C SER A 65 13.91 -12.46 3.49
N ALA A 66 14.72 -11.46 3.85
CA ALA A 66 14.29 -10.31 4.62
C ALA A 66 13.71 -9.21 3.73
N ARG A 67 12.56 -8.67 4.13
CA ARG A 67 11.95 -7.51 3.46
C ARG A 67 12.75 -6.25 3.77
N CYS A 68 13.11 -5.46 2.75
CA CYS A 68 13.84 -4.22 2.94
C CYS A 68 12.96 -2.99 2.75
N TYR A 69 13.19 -2.00 3.61
CA TYR A 69 12.57 -0.69 3.53
C TYR A 69 13.62 0.40 3.67
N VAL A 70 13.46 1.47 2.91
CA VAL A 70 14.20 2.71 3.11
C VAL A 70 13.30 3.68 3.85
N GLU A 71 13.76 4.22 4.96
CA GLU A 71 13.04 5.19 5.77
C GLU A 71 13.68 6.57 5.68
N ARG A 72 12.87 7.59 5.50
CA ARG A 72 13.30 8.99 5.48
C ARG A 72 12.17 9.90 5.95
N ALA A 73 12.52 11.02 6.60
CA ALA A 73 11.67 12.17 6.82
C ALA A 73 11.84 13.15 5.64
N PRO A 74 10.88 13.28 4.71
CA PRO A 74 11.00 14.21 3.59
C PRO A 74 10.96 15.64 4.12
N ARG A 75 11.89 16.49 3.65
CA ARG A 75 11.89 17.91 3.98
C ARG A 75 10.95 18.68 3.06
N ARG A 76 10.21 19.63 3.61
CA ARG A 76 9.50 20.62 2.81
C ARG A 76 10.39 21.83 2.57
N VAL A 77 10.16 22.46 1.44
CA VAL A 77 10.86 23.66 1.01
C VAL A 77 9.83 24.70 0.63
N GLU A 78 10.14 25.96 0.93
CA GLU A 78 9.30 27.08 0.59
C GLU A 78 9.91 27.92 -0.51
N ARG A 79 9.08 28.36 -1.46
CA ARG A 79 9.44 29.34 -2.47
C ARG A 79 8.28 30.28 -2.74
N PRO A 80 8.57 31.58 -2.95
CA PRO A 80 7.53 32.55 -3.28
C PRO A 80 6.70 32.15 -4.51
N GLU A 81 7.36 31.56 -5.53
CA GLU A 81 6.73 31.20 -6.81
C GLU A 81 5.89 29.89 -6.76
N HIS A 82 6.19 28.99 -5.81
CA HIS A 82 5.62 27.63 -5.81
C HIS A 82 5.00 27.24 -4.48
N GLY A 83 5.09 28.10 -3.48
CA GLY A 83 4.65 27.81 -2.12
C GLY A 83 5.45 26.68 -1.45
N VAL A 84 4.88 26.11 -0.42
CA VAL A 84 5.49 24.99 0.34
C VAL A 84 5.27 23.67 -0.39
N LYS A 85 6.37 23.00 -0.75
CA LYS A 85 6.33 21.68 -1.40
C LYS A 85 7.30 20.70 -0.75
N ALA A 86 6.90 19.41 -0.73
CA ALA A 86 7.80 18.35 -0.28
C ALA A 86 8.98 18.19 -1.26
N GLY A 87 10.20 18.17 -0.73
CA GLY A 87 11.40 17.94 -1.52
C GLY A 87 11.39 16.58 -2.19
N ALA A 88 12.02 16.47 -3.35
CA ALA A 88 12.13 15.22 -4.08
C ALA A 88 12.94 14.19 -3.27
N VAL A 89 12.49 12.94 -3.32
CA VAL A 89 13.19 11.78 -2.76
C VAL A 89 13.92 11.10 -3.92
N PRO A 90 15.28 11.04 -3.92
CA PRO A 90 16.03 10.64 -5.11
C PRO A 90 15.75 9.23 -5.63
N TRP A 91 15.33 8.33 -4.74
CA TRP A 91 15.04 6.94 -5.09
C TRP A 91 13.55 6.65 -5.32
N ALA A 92 12.66 7.62 -5.20
CA ALA A 92 11.24 7.43 -5.48
C ALA A 92 10.89 8.00 -6.84
N ARG A 93 10.25 7.22 -7.71
CA ARG A 93 9.85 7.68 -9.06
C ARG A 93 8.85 8.84 -9.02
N THR A 94 7.95 8.82 -8.04
CA THR A 94 6.94 9.86 -7.81
C THR A 94 6.86 10.20 -6.33
N PRO A 95 6.44 11.42 -5.96
CA PRO A 95 6.29 11.80 -4.56
C PRO A 95 5.30 10.91 -3.78
N SER A 96 4.31 10.34 -4.46
CA SER A 96 3.31 9.45 -3.88
C SER A 96 3.74 7.97 -3.85
N SER A 97 4.83 7.61 -4.52
CA SER A 97 5.32 6.23 -4.55
C SER A 97 5.59 5.70 -3.14
N ARG A 98 5.23 4.45 -2.92
CA ARG A 98 5.60 3.68 -1.72
C ARG A 98 6.76 2.71 -1.98
N PHE A 99 7.32 2.75 -3.18
CA PHE A 99 8.37 1.86 -3.66
C PHE A 99 9.57 2.68 -4.10
N THR A 100 10.77 2.13 -3.88
CA THR A 100 11.99 2.68 -4.47
C THR A 100 12.03 2.40 -5.98
N SER A 101 12.77 3.21 -6.74
CA SER A 101 12.98 2.98 -8.17
C SER A 101 13.63 1.62 -8.41
N ALA A 102 14.62 1.24 -7.58
CA ALA A 102 15.29 -0.06 -7.66
C ALA A 102 14.32 -1.23 -7.50
N PHE A 103 13.34 -1.14 -6.59
CA PHE A 103 12.29 -2.15 -6.45
C PHE A 103 11.40 -2.20 -7.69
N GLY A 104 11.02 -1.04 -8.22
CA GLY A 104 10.25 -0.96 -9.47
C GLY A 104 10.96 -1.58 -10.66
N ASP A 105 12.27 -1.36 -10.79
CA ASP A 105 13.11 -1.92 -11.85
C ASP A 105 13.26 -3.44 -11.70
N GLN A 106 13.42 -3.93 -10.47
CA GLN A 106 13.44 -5.38 -10.19
C GLN A 106 12.12 -6.04 -10.58
N VAL A 107 10.98 -5.43 -10.23
CA VAL A 107 9.65 -5.93 -10.62
C VAL A 107 9.49 -5.91 -12.13
N ALA A 108 9.92 -4.84 -12.81
CA ALA A 108 9.87 -4.74 -14.26
C ALA A 108 10.73 -5.80 -14.95
N TRP A 109 11.88 -6.13 -14.38
CA TRP A 109 12.74 -7.21 -14.87
C TRP A 109 12.11 -8.60 -14.67
N LEU A 110 11.47 -8.82 -13.50
CA LEU A 110 10.80 -10.10 -13.21
C LEU A 110 9.52 -10.32 -14.04
N ALA A 111 8.80 -9.26 -14.40
CA ALA A 111 7.52 -9.35 -15.08
C ALA A 111 7.54 -10.17 -16.39
N PRO A 112 8.55 -10.08 -17.29
CA PRO A 112 8.64 -10.92 -18.48
C PRO A 112 8.85 -12.41 -18.16
N HIS A 113 9.58 -12.71 -17.08
CA HIS A 113 9.82 -14.08 -16.62
C HIS A 113 8.56 -14.72 -16.05
N MET A 114 7.75 -13.94 -15.32
CA MET A 114 6.45 -14.38 -14.82
C MET A 114 5.46 -14.73 -15.95
N ARG A 115 5.58 -14.12 -17.14
CA ARG A 115 4.75 -14.46 -18.30
C ARG A 115 4.95 -15.87 -18.82
N ARG A 116 6.07 -16.50 -18.49
CA ARG A 116 6.36 -17.89 -18.87
C ARG A 116 5.74 -18.91 -17.90
N MET A 117 5.19 -18.47 -16.78
CA MET A 117 4.53 -19.31 -15.79
C MET A 117 3.01 -19.28 -16.03
N PRO A 118 2.37 -20.40 -16.40
CA PRO A 118 0.95 -20.43 -16.74
C PRO A 118 0.05 -19.95 -15.61
N GLU A 119 0.41 -20.22 -14.36
CA GLU A 119 -0.34 -19.80 -13.17
C GLU A 119 -0.39 -18.26 -13.05
N PHE A 120 0.71 -17.57 -13.30
CA PHE A 120 0.76 -16.11 -13.31
C PHE A 120 0.00 -15.50 -14.48
N VAL A 121 0.03 -16.14 -15.65
CA VAL A 121 -0.77 -15.70 -16.80
C VAL A 121 -2.25 -15.82 -16.50
N GLU A 122 -2.67 -16.92 -15.90
CA GLU A 122 -4.07 -17.11 -15.49
C GLU A 122 -4.50 -16.11 -14.41
N LEU A 123 -3.67 -15.89 -13.39
CA LEU A 123 -3.92 -14.89 -12.37
C LEU A 123 -4.06 -13.48 -12.97
N SER A 124 -3.15 -13.12 -13.90
CA SER A 124 -3.20 -11.84 -14.62
C SER A 124 -4.50 -11.66 -15.41
N ARG A 125 -4.98 -12.72 -16.08
CA ARG A 125 -6.26 -12.70 -16.78
C ARG A 125 -7.44 -12.54 -15.81
N LYS A 126 -7.42 -13.22 -14.67
CA LYS A 126 -8.44 -13.09 -13.60
C LYS A 126 -8.50 -11.66 -13.06
N VAL A 127 -7.34 -11.07 -12.76
CA VAL A 127 -7.24 -9.68 -12.26
C VAL A 127 -7.73 -8.68 -13.31
N ARG A 128 -7.33 -8.83 -14.58
CA ARG A 128 -7.82 -7.94 -15.66
C ARG A 128 -9.33 -8.00 -15.83
N ARG A 129 -9.91 -9.20 -15.82
CA ARG A 129 -11.36 -9.39 -15.93
C ARG A 129 -12.12 -8.75 -14.77
N LYS A 130 -11.54 -8.77 -13.56
CA LYS A 130 -12.15 -8.21 -12.34
C LYS A 130 -11.68 -6.79 -12.01
N ARG A 131 -10.88 -6.15 -12.88
CA ARG A 131 -10.26 -4.84 -12.63
C ARG A 131 -11.26 -3.78 -12.21
N GLY A 132 -12.40 -3.70 -12.88
CA GLY A 132 -13.44 -2.73 -12.57
C GLY A 132 -13.99 -2.88 -11.15
N GLY A 133 -14.29 -4.11 -10.72
CA GLY A 133 -14.72 -4.40 -9.36
C GLY A 133 -13.65 -4.09 -8.31
N ILE A 134 -12.39 -4.44 -8.59
CA ILE A 134 -11.26 -4.16 -7.70
C ILE A 134 -11.10 -2.65 -7.50
N LEU A 135 -11.07 -1.87 -8.58
CA LEU A 135 -10.95 -0.41 -8.51
C LEU A 135 -12.13 0.23 -7.78
N ARG A 136 -13.36 -0.27 -8.02
CA ARG A 136 -14.56 0.18 -7.31
C ARG A 136 -14.50 -0.12 -5.82
N SER A 137 -14.01 -1.30 -5.42
CA SER A 137 -13.80 -1.67 -4.01
C SER A 137 -12.79 -0.76 -3.32
N ILE A 138 -11.70 -0.41 -4.01
CA ILE A 138 -10.68 0.53 -3.51
C ILE A 138 -11.29 1.94 -3.35
N ALA A 139 -12.03 2.42 -4.34
CA ALA A 139 -12.67 3.73 -4.31
C ALA A 139 -13.72 3.84 -3.19
N LEU A 140 -14.44 2.76 -2.91
CA LEU A 140 -15.44 2.69 -1.85
C LEU A 140 -14.85 2.41 -0.47
N GLY A 141 -13.54 2.19 -0.35
CA GLY A 141 -12.89 1.83 0.92
C GLY A 141 -13.37 0.50 1.51
N VAL A 142 -13.91 -0.40 0.67
CA VAL A 142 -14.40 -1.70 1.14
C VAL A 142 -13.22 -2.59 1.45
N SER A 143 -13.01 -2.90 2.73
CA SER A 143 -11.96 -3.81 3.17
C SER A 143 -12.39 -5.28 3.07
N ASN A 144 -11.45 -6.20 2.90
CA ASN A 144 -11.68 -7.65 2.95
C ASN A 144 -12.38 -8.08 4.25
N ALA A 145 -12.10 -7.40 5.37
CA ALA A 145 -12.72 -7.70 6.66
C ALA A 145 -14.25 -7.59 6.63
N ARG A 146 -14.82 -6.63 5.89
CA ARG A 146 -16.27 -6.52 5.71
C ARG A 146 -16.83 -7.69 4.90
N VAL A 147 -16.15 -8.07 3.83
CA VAL A 147 -16.55 -9.21 2.98
C VAL A 147 -16.45 -10.51 3.77
N GLU A 148 -15.40 -10.71 4.55
CA GLU A 148 -15.23 -11.88 5.42
C GLU A 148 -16.29 -11.94 6.52
N ALA A 149 -16.63 -10.82 7.14
CA ALA A 149 -17.69 -10.74 8.14
C ALA A 149 -19.05 -11.15 7.56
N VAL A 150 -19.40 -10.69 6.35
CA VAL A 150 -20.61 -11.07 5.63
C VAL A 150 -20.58 -12.55 5.26
N ASN A 151 -19.47 -13.05 4.71
CA ASN A 151 -19.32 -14.47 4.38
C ASN A 151 -19.47 -15.38 5.59
N ASN A 152 -18.94 -14.97 6.75
CA ASN A 152 -19.12 -15.72 7.99
C ASN A 152 -20.58 -15.73 8.46
N LYS A 153 -21.29 -14.60 8.36
CA LYS A 153 -22.73 -14.54 8.64
C LYS A 153 -23.52 -15.47 7.73
N ILE A 154 -23.18 -15.53 6.44
CA ILE A 154 -23.79 -16.44 5.46
C ILE A 154 -23.55 -17.90 5.86
N LYS A 155 -22.32 -18.29 6.18
CA LYS A 155 -21.97 -19.64 6.60
C LYS A 155 -22.72 -20.07 7.88
N VAL A 156 -22.85 -19.15 8.84
CA VAL A 156 -23.61 -19.39 10.07
C VAL A 156 -25.11 -19.58 9.76
N ALA A 157 -25.68 -18.73 8.89
CA ALA A 157 -27.07 -18.84 8.48
C ALA A 157 -27.37 -20.18 7.80
N ILE A 158 -26.49 -20.64 6.90
CA ILE A 158 -26.63 -21.97 6.25
C ILE A 158 -26.60 -23.11 7.27
N ARG A 159 -25.69 -23.06 8.24
CA ARG A 159 -25.57 -24.09 9.30
C ARG A 159 -26.78 -24.11 10.21
N GLN A 160 -27.30 -22.95 10.60
CA GLN A 160 -28.49 -22.85 11.46
C GLN A 160 -29.78 -23.28 10.76
N GLY A 161 -29.86 -23.12 9.44
CA GLY A 161 -31.01 -23.52 8.63
C GLY A 161 -30.98 -24.98 8.16
N TYR A 162 -30.00 -25.78 8.60
CA TYR A 162 -29.81 -27.18 8.16
C TYR A 162 -29.76 -27.34 6.62
N GLY A 163 -29.40 -26.29 5.90
CA GLY A 163 -29.45 -26.20 4.46
C GLY A 163 -30.71 -25.49 3.93
N PHE A 164 -30.60 -24.97 2.70
CA PHE A 164 -31.73 -24.36 2.00
C PHE A 164 -31.98 -25.11 0.71
N ARG A 165 -33.24 -25.41 0.45
CA ARG A 165 -33.67 -26.09 -0.81
C ARG A 165 -33.58 -25.11 -2.00
N ASN A 166 -33.80 -23.83 -1.74
CA ASN A 166 -33.78 -22.77 -2.74
C ASN A 166 -32.76 -21.71 -2.37
N ALA A 167 -31.97 -21.25 -3.35
CA ALA A 167 -30.98 -20.18 -3.15
C ALA A 167 -31.67 -18.83 -2.85
N ASP A 168 -32.87 -18.60 -3.37
CA ASP A 168 -33.59 -17.34 -3.16
C ASP A 168 -34.01 -17.15 -1.71
N ASP A 169 -34.42 -18.25 -1.03
CA ASP A 169 -34.77 -18.23 0.40
C ASP A 169 -33.54 -17.89 1.26
N LEU A 170 -32.38 -18.42 0.90
CA LEU A 170 -31.11 -18.06 1.56
C LEU A 170 -30.75 -16.58 1.33
N ILE A 171 -30.89 -16.10 0.11
CA ILE A 171 -30.63 -14.69 -0.23
C ILE A 171 -31.58 -13.77 0.55
N ALA A 172 -32.87 -14.07 0.59
CA ALA A 172 -33.85 -13.30 1.33
C ALA A 172 -33.52 -13.24 2.83
N LEU A 173 -33.16 -14.38 3.44
CA LEU A 173 -32.77 -14.44 4.84
C LEU A 173 -31.49 -13.64 5.13
N ILE A 174 -30.51 -13.69 4.24
CA ILE A 174 -29.26 -12.94 4.40
C ILE A 174 -29.50 -11.45 4.24
N MET A 175 -30.32 -11.05 3.27
CA MET A 175 -30.70 -9.65 3.09
C MET A 175 -31.41 -9.13 4.34
N LEU A 176 -32.31 -9.89 4.94
CA LEU A 176 -32.99 -9.54 6.19
C LEU A 176 -32.03 -9.42 7.37
N ARG A 177 -31.06 -10.33 7.49
CA ARG A 177 -30.05 -10.29 8.58
C ARG A 177 -28.98 -9.24 8.44
N CYS A 178 -28.66 -8.83 7.23
CA CYS A 178 -27.59 -7.87 6.94
C CYS A 178 -28.12 -6.47 6.62
N SER A 179 -29.44 -6.29 6.43
CA SER A 179 -30.06 -4.98 6.25
C SER A 179 -30.35 -4.33 7.60
N ASP A 180 -30.25 -3.01 7.65
CA ASP A 180 -30.50 -2.20 8.86
C ASP A 180 -31.99 -2.09 9.28
N PRO A 181 -33.01 -2.26 8.41
CA PRO A 181 -34.39 -2.20 8.87
C PRO A 181 -34.74 -3.42 9.72
N ARG A 182 -34.62 -3.23 11.03
CA ARG A 182 -35.21 -4.16 12.00
C ARG A 182 -36.70 -3.85 12.11
N PRO A 183 -37.58 -4.75 11.68
CA PRO A 183 -39.02 -4.53 11.90
C PRO A 183 -39.25 -4.36 13.43
N ALA A 184 -39.98 -3.33 13.81
CA ALA A 184 -40.38 -3.16 15.21
C ALA A 184 -41.23 -4.36 15.63
N LEU A 185 -40.81 -5.05 16.69
CA LEU A 185 -41.57 -6.15 17.23
C LEU A 185 -42.88 -5.61 17.84
N PRO A 186 -44.03 -6.20 17.52
CA PRO A 186 -45.30 -5.81 18.14
C PRO A 186 -45.18 -5.93 19.66
N GLY A 187 -45.45 -4.83 20.38
CA GLY A 187 -45.49 -4.83 21.86
C GLY A 187 -44.19 -4.39 22.57
N ARG A 188 -43.13 -3.97 21.90
CA ARG A 188 -41.97 -3.35 22.54
C ARG A 188 -41.96 -1.83 22.24
N ALA A 189 -42.30 -1.06 23.27
CA ALA A 189 -42.10 0.38 23.24
C ALA A 189 -40.58 0.67 23.10
N THR A 190 -40.22 1.46 22.09
CA THR A 190 -38.87 2.02 21.97
C THR A 190 -38.68 3.04 23.08
N ALA A 191 -37.76 2.79 23.99
CA ALA A 191 -37.26 3.79 24.95
C ALA A 191 -36.28 4.74 24.24
#